data_0fa1628d47e9eef669b55c899c4846d1
#
_entry.id   0fa1628d47e9eef669b55c899c4846d1
#
_cell.length_a   1.000
_cell.length_b   1.000
_cell.length_c   1.000
_cell.angle_alpha   90.00
_cell.angle_beta   90.00
_cell.angle_gamma   90.00
#
_symmetry.space_group_name_H-M   'P 1'
#
loop_
_entity.id
_entity.type
_entity.pdbx_description
1 polymer ?
#
loop_
_entity_poly.entity_id
_entity_poly.type
_entity_poly.pdbx_seq_one_letter_code
_entity_poly.pdbx_strand_id
1 'polypeptide(L)' 'MNKDALREKIQQKEVNDYFFVFNGSRNQVEKFSGTIIETYPSVFLVETREENPRIKSFSYNDVITSSLEIREK' A
#
# COMPACT_ATOMS: atom_id res chain seq x y z
N MET A 1 -1.74 -15.60 3.04
CA MET A 1 -1.42 -14.60 4.08
C MET A 1 -2.71 -14.03 4.64
N ASN A 2 -2.86 -13.98 5.93
CA ASN A 2 -4.06 -13.40 6.53
C ASN A 2 -3.84 -11.91 6.83
N LYS A 3 -4.94 -11.21 7.16
CA LYS A 3 -4.88 -9.76 7.39
C LYS A 3 -3.99 -9.39 8.57
N ASP A 4 -3.99 -10.19 9.62
CA ASP A 4 -3.20 -9.88 10.82
C ASP A 4 -1.71 -10.00 10.55
N ALA A 5 -1.28 -11.02 9.84
CA ALA A 5 0.13 -11.19 9.49
C ALA A 5 0.60 -10.06 8.58
N LEU A 6 -0.22 -9.67 7.62
CA LEU A 6 0.09 -8.58 6.71
C LEU A 6 0.20 -7.25 7.46
N ARG A 7 -0.74 -6.99 8.37
CA ARG A 7 -0.75 -5.77 9.18
C ARG A 7 0.50 -5.67 10.04
N GLU A 8 0.89 -6.77 10.68
CA GLU A 8 2.09 -6.84 11.49
C GLU A 8 3.34 -6.52 10.67
N LYS A 9 3.44 -7.12 9.50
CA LYS A 9 4.57 -6.91 8.59
C LYS A 9 4.67 -5.44 8.18
N ILE A 10 3.55 -4.80 7.88
CA ILE A 10 3.51 -3.39 7.52
C ILE A 10 3.94 -2.50 8.69
N GLN A 11 3.46 -2.80 9.89
CA GLN A 11 3.80 -2.01 11.08
C GLN A 11 5.25 -2.13 11.49
N GLN A 12 5.88 -3.27 11.27
CA GLN A 12 7.28 -3.49 11.63
C GLN A 12 8.25 -2.71 10.75
N LYS A 13 7.83 -2.33 9.57
CA LYS A 13 8.68 -1.63 8.62
C LYS A 13 8.35 -0.14 8.60
N GLU A 14 8.47 0.49 9.74
CA GLU A 14 8.23 1.93 9.85
C GLU A 14 9.20 2.72 8.99
N VAL A 15 8.72 3.78 8.38
CA VAL A 15 9.51 4.81 7.69
C VAL A 15 10.17 4.36 6.39
N ASN A 16 9.90 3.18 5.91
CA ASN A 16 10.46 2.76 4.62
C ASN A 16 9.56 3.19 3.47
N ASP A 17 10.18 3.68 2.42
CA ASP A 17 9.47 3.93 1.18
C ASP A 17 9.25 2.61 0.45
N TYR A 18 8.08 2.48 -0.12
CA TYR A 18 7.72 1.30 -0.90
C TYR A 18 7.36 1.73 -2.31
N PHE A 19 7.48 0.79 -3.22
CA PHE A 19 6.96 0.96 -4.57
C PHE A 19 5.65 0.20 -4.67
N PHE A 20 4.60 0.90 -5.05
CA PHE A 20 3.26 0.34 -5.13
C PHE A 20 2.85 0.17 -6.59
N VAL A 21 2.25 -0.97 -6.88
CA VAL A 21 1.65 -1.22 -8.19
C VAL A 21 0.19 -1.62 -7.94
N PHE A 22 -0.72 -0.75 -8.33
CA PHE A 22 -2.14 -0.99 -8.16
C PHE A 22 -2.79 -1.32 -9.49
N ASN A 23 -3.40 -2.50 -9.56
CA ASN A 23 -4.14 -2.96 -10.73
C ASN A 23 -5.61 -2.62 -10.54
N GLY A 24 -6.01 -1.49 -11.07
CA GLY A 24 -7.40 -1.08 -11.05
C GLY A 24 -8.22 -1.85 -12.09
N SER A 25 -9.50 -1.56 -12.15
CA SER A 25 -10.37 -2.14 -13.16
C SER A 25 -10.03 -1.62 -14.56
N ARG A 26 -10.41 -2.39 -15.59
CA ARG A 26 -10.25 -1.99 -16.98
C ARG A 26 -8.82 -1.75 -17.43
N ASN A 27 -7.92 -2.61 -17.01
CA ASN A 27 -6.50 -2.55 -17.40
C ASN A 27 -5.77 -1.27 -16.99
N GLN A 28 -6.31 -0.56 -16.01
CA GLN A 28 -5.61 0.61 -15.47
C GLN A 28 -4.62 0.16 -14.41
N VAL A 29 -3.37 0.50 -14.60
CA VAL A 29 -2.31 0.19 -13.65
C VAL A 29 -1.71 1.49 -13.17
N GLU A 30 -1.72 1.69 -11.86
CA GLU A 30 -1.05 2.84 -11.23
C GLU A 30 0.23 2.37 -10.57
N LYS A 31 1.31 3.08 -10.81
CA LYS A 31 2.60 2.81 -10.18
C LYS A 31 3.06 4.08 -9.49
N PHE A 32 3.44 3.95 -8.23
CA PHE A 32 3.90 5.11 -7.48
C PHE A 32 4.77 4.67 -6.31
N SER A 33 5.60 5.57 -5.85
CA SER A 33 6.35 5.39 -4.61
C SER A 33 5.60 6.06 -3.48
N GLY A 34 5.65 5.49 -2.28
CA GLY A 34 4.98 6.09 -1.14
C GLY A 34 5.43 5.49 0.17
N THR A 35 4.93 6.07 1.24
CA THR A 35 5.18 5.65 2.60
C THR A 35 3.87 5.33 3.28
N ILE A 36 3.83 4.21 4.01
CA ILE A 36 2.65 3.87 4.79
C ILE A 36 2.69 4.73 6.04
N ILE A 37 1.69 5.61 6.20
CA ILE A 37 1.67 6.58 7.28
C ILE A 37 0.75 6.17 8.43
N GLU A 38 -0.22 5.31 8.17
CA GLU A 38 -1.15 4.89 9.20
C GLU A 38 -1.77 3.56 8.83
N THR A 39 -2.09 2.75 9.83
CA THR A 39 -2.74 1.46 9.64
C THR A 39 -3.98 1.36 10.51
N TYR A 40 -5.02 0.75 9.96
CA TYR A 40 -6.28 0.47 10.64
C TYR A 40 -6.61 -1.02 10.49
N PRO A 41 -7.63 -1.53 11.17
CA PRO A 41 -7.93 -2.96 11.11
C PRO A 41 -8.18 -3.53 9.72
N SER A 42 -8.74 -2.73 8.80
CA SER A 42 -9.10 -3.21 7.47
C SER A 42 -8.41 -2.46 6.35
N VAL A 43 -7.85 -1.29 6.62
CA VAL A 43 -7.26 -0.42 5.60
C VAL A 43 -5.96 0.19 6.11
N PHE A 44 -5.18 0.71 5.19
CA PHE A 44 -3.99 1.50 5.54
C PHE A 44 -3.90 2.71 4.62
N LEU A 45 -3.21 3.74 5.11
CA LEU A 45 -3.03 4.98 4.36
C LEU A 45 -1.60 5.09 3.86
N VAL A 46 -1.47 5.55 2.61
CA VAL A 46 -0.19 5.74 1.96
C VAL A 46 -0.08 7.18 1.51
N GLU A 47 1.04 7.82 1.85
CA GLU A 47 1.36 9.14 1.31
C GLU A 47 2.28 8.96 0.11
N THR A 48 1.87 9.44 -1.05
CA THR A 48 2.67 9.30 -2.26
C THR A 48 3.89 10.22 -2.22
N ARG A 49 4.99 9.75 -2.81
CA ARG A 49 6.22 10.53 -2.95
C ARG A 49 6.25 11.21 -4.31
N GLU A 50 5.41 12.19 -4.48
CA GLU A 50 5.28 12.95 -5.70
C GLU A 50 5.56 14.42 -5.40
N GLU A 51 5.67 15.22 -6.44
CA GLU A 51 5.83 16.67 -6.29
C GLU A 51 4.69 17.25 -5.46
N ASN A 52 3.47 16.75 -5.66
CA ASN A 52 2.31 17.08 -4.86
C ASN A 52 1.83 15.83 -4.13
N PRO A 53 2.34 15.56 -2.91
CA PRO A 53 1.98 14.35 -2.19
C PRO A 53 0.49 14.22 -1.96
N ARG A 54 -0.03 13.01 -2.10
CA ARG A 54 -1.43 12.70 -1.87
C ARG A 54 -1.56 11.55 -0.90
N ILE A 55 -2.67 11.53 -0.17
CA ILE A 55 -2.99 10.42 0.71
C ILE A 55 -3.94 9.49 -0.03
N LYS A 56 -3.54 8.23 -0.13
CA LYS A 56 -4.38 7.19 -0.73
C LYS A 56 -4.68 6.14 0.33
N SER A 57 -5.90 5.61 0.31
CA SER A 57 -6.24 4.51 1.21
C SER A 57 -6.43 3.23 0.42
N PHE A 58 -5.94 2.12 0.98
CA PHE A 58 -6.07 0.81 0.38
C PHE A 58 -6.53 -0.18 1.43
N SER A 59 -7.25 -1.20 1.01
CA SER A 59 -7.63 -2.26 1.94
C SER A 59 -6.56 -3.36 1.91
N TYR A 60 -6.40 -4.04 3.04
CA TYR A 60 -5.51 -5.20 3.10
C TYR A 60 -5.95 -6.29 2.13
N ASN A 61 -7.25 -6.36 1.86
CA ASN A 61 -7.79 -7.31 0.91
C ASN A 61 -7.23 -7.11 -0.50
N ASP A 62 -6.97 -5.85 -0.88
CA ASP A 62 -6.36 -5.56 -2.18
C ASP A 62 -4.98 -6.17 -2.31
N VAL A 63 -4.23 -6.22 -1.22
CA VAL A 63 -2.90 -6.84 -1.19
C VAL A 63 -3.04 -8.37 -1.24
N ILE A 64 -3.96 -8.92 -0.48
CA ILE A 64 -4.20 -10.36 -0.42
C ILE A 64 -4.62 -10.91 -1.78
N THR A 65 -5.45 -10.17 -2.50
CA THR A 65 -5.95 -10.59 -3.82
C THR A 65 -5.00 -10.20 -4.95
N SER A 66 -3.86 -9.60 -4.63
CA SER A 66 -2.85 -9.16 -5.59
C SER A 66 -3.31 -8.00 -6.49
N SER A 67 -4.37 -7.31 -6.11
CA SER A 67 -4.77 -6.08 -6.80
C SER A 67 -3.78 -4.95 -6.51
N LEU A 68 -3.17 -4.98 -5.33
CA LEU A 68 -2.12 -4.06 -4.96
C LEU A 68 -0.85 -4.83 -4.61
N GLU A 69 0.24 -4.54 -5.29
CA GLU A 69 1.56 -5.07 -4.94
C GLU A 69 2.35 -4.02 -4.18
N ILE A 70 3.02 -4.45 -3.13
CA ILE A 70 3.91 -3.59 -2.35
C ILE A 70 5.31 -4.17 -2.48
N ARG A 71 6.22 -3.41 -3.05
CA ARG A 71 7.61 -3.84 -3.24
C ARG A 71 8.54 -2.97 -2.42
N GLU A 72 9.56 -3.55 -1.86
CA GLU A 72 10.59 -2.79 -1.17
C GLU A 72 11.48 -2.11 -2.20
N LYS A 73 11.88 -0.90 -1.87
CA LYS A 73 12.88 -0.19 -2.67
C LYS A 73 14.29 -0.61 -2.30
#